data_eea5e01edb3270f21320074a0061d002
#
_entry.id   eea5e01edb3270f21320074a0061d002
#
_cell.length_a   1.000
_cell.length_b   1.000
_cell.length_c   1.000
_cell.angle_alpha   90.00
_cell.angle_beta   90.00
_cell.angle_gamma   90.00
#
_symmetry.space_group_name_H-M   'P 1'
#
loop_
_entity.id
_entity.type
_entity.pdbx_description
1 polymer ?
#
loop_
_entity_poly.entity_id
_entity_poly.type
_entity_poly.pdbx_seq_one_letter_code
_entity_poly.pdbx_strand_id
1 'polypeptide(L)'
;MNNKKILILGAAESGVGAAVLAQKQGFEVFVSDNGKIKDNYRKMLIEKKIPFEEGTHEGAAKLIAPLNPPLRGDLAQSSNVALPQSPPEGDLGGLEIIKSPVIPDNVPLLVNAREKGIPIISEIEFAGRYTDAKKICITGSNGKTTTAMLTYHILKNAGLNVSLAGNVGKSFALQVAEENFEYYVLEISSFQLDGMYDFRADVAIITNITPDHLDRYDNNFQNYVNSKFRILQNQTKDDYFIFWSGDEVICKEIEKREVKANLLPFDLEETDDTFAFTKGDQLIFKQIVLSAITGKSEKQQITKSTNNQINNNQQTNQPYMTMELENIAIKGVHNLYNSMAAGLAAQVVNIQSDKIRRALETFDGVEHRMEYVASVRGVRYINDSKATNVNSTWYALESMQTTVVLILGGEDKGNDYAEIADLVRKKVRTLIFLGKDNEKLKKFFANFENKEQGTKNKDSLSATNNKIKIIETKSMQEAVDAAYEVAKHGDTVLLSPCCASFDLFKDYEDRGRQFKECVIKL
;
A
#
# COMPACT_ATOMS: atom_id res chain seq x y z
N MET A 1 -16.86 31.22 -18.33
CA MET A 1 -17.12 29.90 -17.75
C MET A 1 -16.27 28.91 -18.51
N ASN A 2 -15.39 28.19 -17.83
CA ASN A 2 -14.53 27.20 -18.48
C ASN A 2 -15.41 26.07 -18.99
N ASN A 3 -15.58 25.92 -20.32
CA ASN A 3 -16.35 24.82 -20.93
C ASN A 3 -15.61 23.47 -20.87
N LYS A 4 -14.77 23.26 -19.84
CA LYS A 4 -14.03 22.01 -19.67
C LYS A 4 -14.98 20.93 -19.12
N LYS A 5 -14.94 19.75 -19.74
CA LYS A 5 -15.74 18.58 -19.37
C LYS A 5 -14.89 17.52 -18.67
N ILE A 6 -15.46 16.91 -17.65
CA ILE A 6 -14.83 15.77 -16.95
C ILE A 6 -15.70 14.53 -17.13
N LEU A 7 -15.12 13.51 -17.74
CA LEU A 7 -15.71 12.18 -17.79
C LEU A 7 -15.11 11.31 -16.69
N ILE A 8 -15.94 10.82 -15.79
CA ILE A 8 -15.53 9.90 -14.73
C ILE A 8 -15.85 8.46 -15.18
N LEU A 9 -14.84 7.61 -15.20
CA LEU A 9 -15.02 6.18 -15.46
C LEU A 9 -14.90 5.38 -14.17
N GLY A 10 -16.00 4.73 -13.78
CA GLY A 10 -16.19 4.02 -12.53
C GLY A 10 -16.84 4.89 -11.45
N ALA A 11 -17.97 4.43 -10.91
CA ALA A 11 -18.81 5.14 -9.94
C ALA A 11 -18.72 4.53 -8.52
N ALA A 12 -17.53 4.09 -8.13
CA ALA A 12 -17.21 3.76 -6.76
C ALA A 12 -16.74 5.02 -5.99
N GLU A 13 -16.20 4.84 -4.79
CA GLU A 13 -15.85 5.93 -3.88
C GLU A 13 -14.96 7.02 -4.53
N SER A 14 -13.86 6.62 -5.17
CA SER A 14 -12.93 7.56 -5.82
C SER A 14 -13.58 8.31 -6.99
N GLY A 15 -14.36 7.60 -7.84
CA GLY A 15 -15.02 8.22 -8.98
C GLY A 15 -16.10 9.20 -8.56
N VAL A 16 -16.95 8.84 -7.60
CA VAL A 16 -17.99 9.75 -7.08
C VAL A 16 -17.38 10.95 -6.37
N GLY A 17 -16.29 10.74 -5.59
CA GLY A 17 -15.55 11.83 -4.97
C GLY A 17 -14.97 12.81 -6.00
N ALA A 18 -14.35 12.28 -7.08
CA ALA A 18 -13.85 13.11 -8.17
C ALA A 18 -14.97 13.88 -8.87
N ALA A 19 -16.14 13.25 -9.06
CA ALA A 19 -17.29 13.90 -9.68
C ALA A 19 -17.81 15.09 -8.83
N VAL A 20 -17.89 14.91 -7.51
CA VAL A 20 -18.29 15.99 -6.58
C VAL A 20 -17.30 17.14 -6.60
N LEU A 21 -15.99 16.83 -6.56
CA LEU A 21 -14.96 17.86 -6.64
C LEU A 21 -15.01 18.60 -7.99
N ALA A 22 -15.11 17.88 -9.10
CA ALA A 22 -15.16 18.48 -10.44
C ALA A 22 -16.38 19.41 -10.58
N GLN A 23 -17.55 19.00 -10.09
CA GLN A 23 -18.75 19.85 -10.09
C GLN A 23 -18.53 21.12 -9.25
N LYS A 24 -17.93 20.98 -8.06
CA LYS A 24 -17.61 22.13 -7.19
C LYS A 24 -16.65 23.11 -7.85
N GLN A 25 -15.73 22.62 -8.70
CA GLN A 25 -14.79 23.43 -9.48
C GLN A 25 -15.40 24.02 -10.77
N GLY A 26 -16.69 23.77 -11.01
CA GLY A 26 -17.43 24.35 -12.14
C GLY A 26 -17.26 23.63 -13.47
N PHE A 27 -16.80 22.38 -13.47
CA PHE A 27 -16.75 21.53 -14.65
C PHE A 27 -18.13 20.97 -15.02
N GLU A 28 -18.33 20.71 -16.31
CA GLU A 28 -19.42 19.83 -16.78
C GLU A 28 -19.00 18.37 -16.54
N VAL A 29 -19.71 17.65 -15.67
CA VAL A 29 -19.33 16.31 -15.21
C VAL A 29 -20.30 15.27 -15.73
N PHE A 30 -19.78 14.15 -16.22
CA PHE A 30 -20.54 12.95 -16.53
C PHE A 30 -19.87 11.72 -15.95
N VAL A 31 -20.64 10.88 -15.23
CA VAL A 31 -20.14 9.65 -14.61
C VAL A 31 -20.64 8.45 -15.39
N SER A 32 -19.76 7.51 -15.71
CA SER A 32 -20.11 6.29 -16.44
C SER A 32 -19.56 5.04 -15.74
N ASP A 33 -20.41 4.06 -15.49
CA ASP A 33 -20.05 2.78 -14.91
C ASP A 33 -20.69 1.63 -15.71
N ASN A 34 -19.89 0.64 -16.11
CA ASN A 34 -20.38 -0.53 -16.83
C ASN A 34 -21.13 -1.52 -15.93
N GLY A 35 -20.99 -1.41 -14.63
CA GLY A 35 -21.69 -2.19 -13.62
C GLY A 35 -22.86 -1.43 -13.00
N LYS A 36 -23.49 -2.08 -12.03
CA LYS A 36 -24.51 -1.43 -11.19
C LYS A 36 -23.83 -0.58 -10.13
N ILE A 37 -24.18 0.69 -10.08
CA ILE A 37 -23.66 1.62 -9.06
C ILE A 37 -24.27 1.25 -7.69
N LYS A 38 -23.43 1.17 -6.64
CA LYS A 38 -23.91 0.91 -5.28
C LYS A 38 -24.86 2.01 -4.82
N ASP A 39 -25.91 1.65 -4.08
CA ASP A 39 -27.01 2.54 -3.73
C ASP A 39 -26.58 3.84 -3.02
N ASN A 40 -25.58 3.78 -2.14
CA ASN A 40 -25.02 4.96 -1.47
C ASN A 40 -24.37 5.96 -2.45
N TYR A 41 -23.60 5.48 -3.42
CA TYR A 41 -22.96 6.33 -4.43
C TYR A 41 -23.98 6.86 -5.45
N ARG A 42 -24.92 6.01 -5.86
CA ARG A 42 -26.02 6.42 -6.72
C ARG A 42 -26.87 7.51 -6.10
N LYS A 43 -27.19 7.38 -4.81
CA LYS A 43 -27.92 8.41 -4.05
C LYS A 43 -27.15 9.74 -4.02
N MET A 44 -25.84 9.70 -3.77
CA MET A 44 -24.99 10.90 -3.76
C MET A 44 -24.99 11.60 -5.13
N LEU A 45 -24.86 10.86 -6.24
CA LEU A 45 -24.92 11.44 -7.58
C LEU A 45 -26.27 12.12 -7.86
N ILE A 46 -27.39 11.50 -7.44
CA ILE A 46 -28.75 12.07 -7.59
C ILE A 46 -28.90 13.34 -6.74
N GLU A 47 -28.51 13.31 -5.47
CA GLU A 47 -28.60 14.46 -4.54
C GLU A 47 -27.76 15.66 -5.03
N LYS A 48 -26.57 15.39 -5.55
CA LYS A 48 -25.68 16.41 -6.13
C LYS A 48 -26.08 16.79 -7.57
N LYS A 49 -27.10 16.14 -8.17
CA LYS A 49 -27.55 16.38 -9.55
C LYS A 49 -26.45 16.19 -10.60
N ILE A 50 -25.57 15.23 -10.37
CA ILE A 50 -24.51 14.86 -11.32
C ILE A 50 -25.06 13.82 -12.29
N PRO A 51 -25.05 14.08 -13.60
CA PRO A 51 -25.53 13.12 -14.61
C PRO A 51 -24.63 11.87 -14.65
N PHE A 52 -25.27 10.72 -14.78
CA PHE A 52 -24.56 9.44 -14.83
C PHE A 52 -25.29 8.40 -15.68
N GLU A 53 -24.55 7.36 -16.08
CA GLU A 53 -25.07 6.11 -16.66
C GLU A 53 -24.53 4.90 -15.90
N GLU A 54 -25.28 3.81 -15.87
CA GLU A 54 -24.90 2.54 -15.28
C GLU A 54 -25.26 1.36 -16.19
N GLY A 55 -24.46 0.27 -16.13
CA GLY A 55 -24.65 -0.91 -16.98
C GLY A 55 -24.20 -0.73 -18.43
N THR A 56 -23.62 0.40 -18.78
CA THR A 56 -23.17 0.74 -20.14
C THR A 56 -22.14 1.86 -20.12
N HIS A 57 -21.44 2.05 -21.24
CA HIS A 57 -20.57 3.18 -21.52
C HIS A 57 -20.97 3.93 -22.82
N GLU A 58 -22.25 3.84 -23.23
CA GLU A 58 -22.70 4.45 -24.46
C GLU A 58 -22.67 5.98 -24.44
N GLY A 59 -23.03 6.59 -23.32
CA GLY A 59 -22.94 8.03 -23.10
C GLY A 59 -21.49 8.51 -23.06
N ALA A 60 -20.60 7.79 -22.36
CA ALA A 60 -19.18 8.06 -22.36
C ALA A 60 -18.57 7.97 -23.76
N ALA A 61 -18.92 6.94 -24.53
CA ALA A 61 -18.46 6.79 -25.92
C ALA A 61 -18.91 7.96 -26.82
N LYS A 62 -20.11 8.46 -26.62
CA LYS A 62 -20.62 9.64 -27.35
C LYS A 62 -19.87 10.93 -27.01
N LEU A 63 -19.37 11.08 -25.79
CA LEU A 63 -18.54 12.22 -25.39
C LEU A 63 -17.15 12.19 -26.06
N ILE A 64 -16.61 10.99 -26.27
CA ILE A 64 -15.31 10.77 -26.91
C ILE A 64 -15.41 10.84 -28.45
N ALA A 65 -16.54 10.42 -29.03
CA ALA A 65 -16.73 10.27 -30.48
C ALA A 65 -16.53 11.54 -31.34
N PRO A 66 -16.96 12.74 -30.92
CA PRO A 66 -16.91 13.95 -31.76
C PRO A 66 -15.50 14.53 -31.95
N LEU A 67 -14.51 14.06 -31.14
CA LEU A 67 -13.18 14.62 -31.19
C LEU A 67 -12.42 14.08 -32.42
N ASN A 68 -12.02 14.95 -33.32
CA ASN A 68 -11.20 14.59 -34.48
C ASN A 68 -9.83 14.10 -33.98
N PRO A 69 -9.23 13.07 -34.62
CA PRO A 69 -7.88 12.66 -34.28
C PRO A 69 -6.91 13.84 -34.51
N PRO A 70 -5.88 14.01 -33.66
CA PRO A 70 -4.85 15.01 -33.90
C PRO A 70 -4.20 14.73 -35.27
N LEU A 71 -3.94 15.79 -36.04
CA LEU A 71 -3.12 15.70 -37.25
C LEU A 71 -1.81 15.02 -36.88
N ARG A 72 -1.49 13.88 -37.49
CA ARG A 72 -0.27 13.09 -37.26
C ARG A 72 0.95 14.00 -37.40
N GLY A 73 1.49 14.48 -36.29
CA GLY A 73 2.88 14.84 -36.16
C GLY A 73 3.62 13.58 -35.69
N ASP A 74 4.69 13.25 -36.37
CA ASP A 74 5.47 12.04 -36.19
C ASP A 74 5.81 11.75 -34.71
N LEU A 75 5.12 10.80 -34.09
CA LEU A 75 5.57 10.18 -32.85
C LEU A 75 6.69 9.18 -33.24
N ALA A 76 7.91 9.73 -33.35
CA ALA A 76 9.09 8.92 -33.46
C ALA A 76 9.19 7.98 -32.24
N GLN A 77 9.31 6.70 -32.51
CA GLN A 77 9.70 5.68 -31.55
C GLN A 77 11.08 6.04 -30.98
N SER A 78 11.15 6.70 -29.84
CA SER A 78 12.38 6.82 -29.08
C SER A 78 12.37 5.80 -27.95
N SER A 79 13.15 4.75 -28.11
CA SER A 79 13.52 3.78 -27.09
C SER A 79 14.49 4.40 -26.08
N ASN A 80 14.03 5.35 -25.30
CA ASN A 80 14.68 5.81 -24.07
C ASN A 80 13.60 5.91 -23.02
N VAL A 81 13.85 5.32 -21.84
CA VAL A 81 12.99 5.29 -20.66
C VAL A 81 12.85 6.71 -20.09
N ALA A 82 12.19 7.59 -20.84
CA ALA A 82 11.70 8.87 -20.29
C ALA A 82 10.36 8.58 -19.63
N LEU A 83 10.19 9.05 -18.39
CA LEU A 83 8.89 9.06 -17.72
C LEU A 83 7.87 9.73 -18.66
N PRO A 84 6.65 9.18 -18.82
CA PRO A 84 5.65 9.80 -19.67
C PRO A 84 5.40 11.23 -19.16
N GLN A 85 5.64 12.19 -20.05
CA GLN A 85 5.34 13.60 -19.79
C GLN A 85 3.82 13.78 -19.69
N SER A 86 3.41 14.83 -18.97
CA SER A 86 2.00 15.26 -18.95
C SER A 86 1.45 15.27 -20.37
N PRO A 87 0.24 14.73 -20.61
CA PRO A 87 -0.34 14.84 -21.94
C PRO A 87 -0.37 16.34 -22.31
N PRO A 88 0.01 16.69 -23.56
CA PRO A 88 0.04 18.08 -23.97
C PRO A 88 -1.32 18.72 -23.68
N GLU A 89 -1.33 19.94 -23.17
CA GLU A 89 -2.53 20.79 -23.10
C GLU A 89 -3.01 21.10 -24.51
N GLY A 90 -3.53 20.07 -25.19
CA GLY A 90 -4.14 20.21 -26.49
C GLY A 90 -5.54 20.78 -26.31
N ASP A 91 -5.90 21.77 -27.12
CA ASP A 91 -7.24 22.33 -27.25
C ASP A 91 -8.21 21.28 -27.89
N LEU A 92 -8.28 20.09 -27.28
CA LEU A 92 -9.13 18.96 -27.71
C LEU A 92 -10.51 19.06 -27.08
N GLY A 93 -11.20 20.20 -27.28
CA GLY A 93 -12.58 20.36 -26.82
C GLY A 93 -12.76 20.35 -25.29
N GLY A 94 -11.67 20.44 -24.53
CA GLY A 94 -11.69 20.55 -23.07
C GLY A 94 -12.18 19.32 -22.30
N LEU A 95 -12.11 18.09 -22.89
CA LEU A 95 -12.46 16.85 -22.20
C LEU A 95 -11.23 16.23 -21.51
N GLU A 96 -11.37 15.87 -20.23
CA GLU A 96 -10.41 15.08 -19.46
C GLU A 96 -11.12 13.87 -18.82
N ILE A 97 -10.45 12.72 -18.73
CA ILE A 97 -11.01 11.50 -18.16
C ILE A 97 -10.34 11.21 -16.81
N ILE A 98 -11.16 11.02 -15.77
CA ILE A 98 -10.70 10.50 -14.48
C ILE A 98 -11.11 9.04 -14.39
N LYS A 99 -10.12 8.17 -14.30
CA LYS A 99 -10.30 6.71 -14.34
C LYS A 99 -10.18 6.09 -12.95
N SER A 100 -11.15 5.24 -12.58
CA SER A 100 -11.00 4.37 -11.41
C SER A 100 -9.80 3.42 -11.59
N PRO A 101 -8.96 3.21 -10.55
CA PRO A 101 -7.75 2.38 -10.66
C PRO A 101 -8.04 0.90 -11.00
N VAL A 102 -9.24 0.40 -10.70
CA VAL A 102 -9.61 -0.99 -11.02
C VAL A 102 -9.89 -1.23 -12.51
N ILE A 103 -10.18 -0.18 -13.28
CA ILE A 103 -10.45 -0.31 -14.71
C ILE A 103 -9.14 -0.56 -15.46
N PRO A 104 -9.01 -1.68 -16.23
CA PRO A 104 -7.81 -1.96 -17.00
C PRO A 104 -7.56 -0.92 -18.09
N ASP A 105 -6.29 -0.65 -18.36
CA ASP A 105 -5.88 0.37 -19.34
C ASP A 105 -6.14 -0.03 -20.80
N ASN A 106 -6.34 -1.32 -21.06
CA ASN A 106 -6.61 -1.88 -22.38
C ASN A 106 -8.09 -1.94 -22.77
N VAL A 107 -9.01 -1.39 -21.95
CA VAL A 107 -10.42 -1.35 -22.36
C VAL A 107 -10.60 -0.45 -23.59
N PRO A 108 -11.44 -0.84 -24.58
CA PRO A 108 -11.55 -0.16 -25.87
C PRO A 108 -11.83 1.34 -25.77
N LEU A 109 -12.62 1.75 -24.76
CA LEU A 109 -12.97 3.14 -24.51
C LEU A 109 -11.72 3.99 -24.18
N LEU A 110 -10.81 3.47 -23.33
CA LEU A 110 -9.58 4.16 -22.93
C LEU A 110 -8.55 4.15 -24.05
N VAL A 111 -8.47 3.05 -24.82
CA VAL A 111 -7.61 2.99 -26.02
C VAL A 111 -8.00 4.08 -27.01
N ASN A 112 -9.30 4.16 -27.37
CA ASN A 112 -9.82 5.20 -28.26
C ASN A 112 -9.58 6.63 -27.72
N ALA A 113 -9.72 6.82 -26.40
CA ALA A 113 -9.45 8.13 -25.79
C ALA A 113 -7.98 8.53 -25.93
N ARG A 114 -7.04 7.59 -25.70
CA ARG A 114 -5.59 7.83 -25.89
C ARG A 114 -5.23 8.12 -27.35
N GLU A 115 -5.80 7.36 -28.29
CA GLU A 115 -5.59 7.60 -29.72
C GLU A 115 -6.02 9.01 -30.15
N LYS A 116 -6.98 9.59 -29.44
CA LYS A 116 -7.46 10.96 -29.64
C LYS A 116 -6.71 12.00 -28.78
N GLY A 117 -5.73 11.59 -28.01
CA GLY A 117 -4.95 12.49 -27.14
C GLY A 117 -5.72 13.04 -25.93
N ILE A 118 -6.85 12.41 -25.54
CA ILE A 118 -7.61 12.85 -24.37
C ILE A 118 -6.83 12.46 -23.10
N PRO A 119 -6.56 13.41 -22.18
CA PRO A 119 -5.89 13.11 -20.93
C PRO A 119 -6.69 12.12 -20.08
N ILE A 120 -6.00 11.10 -19.57
CA ILE A 120 -6.56 10.11 -18.64
C ILE A 120 -5.72 10.17 -17.36
N ILE A 121 -6.36 10.58 -16.26
CA ILE A 121 -5.68 10.80 -14.97
C ILE A 121 -6.33 9.99 -13.86
N SER A 122 -5.64 9.89 -12.74
CA SER A 122 -6.19 9.34 -11.50
C SER A 122 -6.98 10.39 -10.71
N GLU A 123 -7.84 9.93 -9.81
CA GLU A 123 -8.52 10.78 -8.84
C GLU A 123 -7.53 11.55 -7.95
N ILE A 124 -6.38 10.92 -7.61
CA ILE A 124 -5.31 11.52 -6.81
C ILE A 124 -4.68 12.71 -7.54
N GLU A 125 -4.36 12.54 -8.83
CA GLU A 125 -3.86 13.62 -9.69
C GLU A 125 -4.84 14.78 -9.74
N PHE A 126 -6.11 14.49 -9.98
CA PHE A 126 -7.14 15.52 -10.08
C PHE A 126 -7.30 16.29 -8.77
N ALA A 127 -7.44 15.59 -7.65
CA ALA A 127 -7.65 16.20 -6.34
C ALA A 127 -6.44 17.03 -5.88
N GLY A 128 -5.23 16.56 -6.21
CA GLY A 128 -3.97 17.26 -5.87
C GLY A 128 -3.87 18.68 -6.43
N ARG A 129 -4.59 18.99 -7.51
CA ARG A 129 -4.63 20.32 -8.12
C ARG A 129 -5.43 21.36 -7.31
N TYR A 130 -6.24 20.91 -6.35
CA TYR A 130 -7.20 21.76 -5.61
C TYR A 130 -6.95 21.80 -4.11
N THR A 131 -5.75 21.44 -3.68
CA THR A 131 -5.33 21.56 -2.28
C THR A 131 -3.86 21.92 -2.16
N ASP A 132 -3.57 22.87 -1.26
CA ASP A 132 -2.20 23.24 -0.86
C ASP A 132 -1.72 22.47 0.38
N ALA A 133 -2.53 21.56 0.90
CA ALA A 133 -2.18 20.73 2.05
C ALA A 133 -0.92 19.91 1.77
N LYS A 134 -0.11 19.67 2.81
CA LYS A 134 1.05 18.79 2.71
C LYS A 134 0.61 17.34 2.54
N LYS A 135 1.21 16.65 1.59
CA LYS A 135 0.88 15.29 1.18
C LYS A 135 2.00 14.32 1.55
N ILE A 136 1.71 13.45 2.51
CA ILE A 136 2.57 12.32 2.90
C ILE A 136 2.05 11.10 2.16
N CYS A 137 2.78 10.65 1.15
CA CYS A 137 2.34 9.64 0.19
C CYS A 137 3.07 8.33 0.39
N ILE A 138 2.34 7.25 0.53
CA ILE A 138 2.88 5.92 0.83
C ILE A 138 2.52 4.94 -0.30
N THR A 139 3.54 4.32 -0.89
CA THR A 139 3.39 3.19 -1.81
C THR A 139 4.35 2.05 -1.44
N GLY A 140 4.32 0.98 -2.21
CA GLY A 140 5.14 -0.22 -2.02
C GLY A 140 4.35 -1.49 -2.37
N SER A 141 4.97 -2.64 -2.30
CA SER A 141 4.27 -3.93 -2.47
C SER A 141 3.51 -4.28 -1.19
N ASN A 142 4.18 -4.31 -0.06
CA ASN A 142 3.62 -4.65 1.26
C ASN A 142 3.84 -3.52 2.28
N GLY A 143 3.04 -3.50 3.35
CA GLY A 143 3.19 -2.53 4.45
C GLY A 143 2.53 -1.17 4.24
N LYS A 144 2.07 -0.82 3.04
CA LYS A 144 1.44 0.47 2.72
C LYS A 144 0.38 0.92 3.73
N THR A 145 -0.63 0.08 3.93
CA THR A 145 -1.77 0.41 4.81
C THR A 145 -1.34 0.59 6.26
N THR A 146 -0.48 -0.30 6.76
CA THR A 146 0.04 -0.19 8.14
C THR A 146 0.82 1.10 8.29
N THR A 147 1.72 1.42 7.36
CA THR A 147 2.51 2.66 7.40
C THR A 147 1.62 3.89 7.29
N ALA A 148 0.62 3.90 6.39
CA ALA A 148 -0.29 5.02 6.22
C ALA A 148 -1.16 5.25 7.48
N MET A 149 -1.76 4.18 8.02
CA MET A 149 -2.58 4.29 9.23
C MET A 149 -1.76 4.67 10.46
N LEU A 150 -0.55 4.12 10.60
CA LEU A 150 0.36 4.48 11.69
C LEU A 150 0.83 5.93 11.57
N THR A 151 1.20 6.39 10.37
CA THR A 151 1.54 7.80 10.13
C THR A 151 0.37 8.70 10.48
N TYR A 152 -0.83 8.39 9.99
CA TYR A 152 -2.05 9.13 10.33
C TYR A 152 -2.31 9.15 11.84
N HIS A 153 -2.17 8.01 12.53
CA HIS A 153 -2.33 7.89 13.98
C HIS A 153 -1.35 8.80 14.74
N ILE A 154 -0.07 8.82 14.34
CA ILE A 154 0.95 9.69 14.96
C ILE A 154 0.56 11.16 14.79
N LEU A 155 0.26 11.60 13.57
CA LEU A 155 -0.07 13.00 13.27
C LEU A 155 -1.37 13.43 13.99
N LYS A 156 -2.38 12.57 13.99
CA LYS A 156 -3.66 12.83 14.65
C LYS A 156 -3.51 12.99 16.17
N ASN A 157 -2.77 12.07 16.81
CA ASN A 157 -2.49 12.12 18.24
C ASN A 157 -1.56 13.28 18.62
N ALA A 158 -0.75 13.75 17.69
CA ALA A 158 0.02 14.97 17.87
C ALA A 158 -0.83 16.26 17.81
N GLY A 159 -2.09 16.15 17.40
CA GLY A 159 -3.05 17.26 17.33
C GLY A 159 -3.07 17.99 15.99
N LEU A 160 -2.51 17.41 14.94
CA LEU A 160 -2.55 18.02 13.60
C LEU A 160 -3.93 17.88 12.94
N ASN A 161 -4.27 18.85 12.10
CA ASN A 161 -5.43 18.80 11.20
C ASN A 161 -5.11 17.94 10.00
N VAL A 162 -5.23 16.62 10.15
CA VAL A 162 -4.81 15.59 9.20
C VAL A 162 -5.93 14.66 8.82
N SER A 163 -5.95 14.20 7.57
CA SER A 163 -6.84 13.14 7.12
C SER A 163 -6.10 12.01 6.40
N LEU A 164 -6.74 10.83 6.39
CA LEU A 164 -6.29 9.62 5.71
C LEU A 164 -7.14 9.40 4.47
N ALA A 165 -6.51 9.23 3.31
CA ALA A 165 -7.20 9.08 2.03
C ALA A 165 -6.44 8.21 1.03
N GLY A 166 -7.02 8.00 -0.14
CA GLY A 166 -6.46 7.25 -1.26
C GLY A 166 -6.97 5.82 -1.34
N ASN A 167 -6.07 4.83 -1.37
CA ASN A 167 -6.44 3.41 -1.43
C ASN A 167 -6.98 2.87 -0.09
N VAL A 168 -6.80 3.60 0.98
CA VAL A 168 -7.39 3.38 2.31
C VAL A 168 -7.94 4.70 2.85
N GLY A 169 -8.93 4.64 3.70
CA GLY A 169 -9.63 5.83 4.18
C GLY A 169 -10.74 6.25 3.20
N LYS A 170 -11.04 7.53 3.14
CA LYS A 170 -12.05 8.10 2.24
C LYS A 170 -11.43 8.58 0.92
N SER A 171 -12.23 8.79 -0.11
CA SER A 171 -11.81 9.42 -1.37
C SER A 171 -11.08 10.76 -1.08
N PHE A 172 -9.89 10.92 -1.64
CA PHE A 172 -9.12 12.15 -1.51
C PHE A 172 -9.84 13.34 -2.14
N ALA A 173 -10.42 13.14 -3.34
CA ALA A 173 -11.17 14.17 -4.03
C ALA A 173 -12.43 14.60 -3.26
N LEU A 174 -13.14 13.66 -2.62
CA LEU A 174 -14.33 14.01 -1.81
C LEU A 174 -13.93 14.85 -0.60
N GLN A 175 -12.85 14.50 0.08
CA GLN A 175 -12.36 15.27 1.22
C GLN A 175 -11.90 16.67 0.80
N VAL A 176 -11.16 16.81 -0.31
CA VAL A 176 -10.79 18.13 -0.86
C VAL A 176 -12.01 18.95 -1.26
N ALA A 177 -13.09 18.28 -1.70
CA ALA A 177 -14.33 18.97 -2.01
C ALA A 177 -15.08 19.49 -0.78
N GLU A 178 -15.13 18.74 0.30
CA GLU A 178 -16.05 18.99 1.42
C GLU A 178 -15.37 19.47 2.71
N GLU A 179 -14.08 19.20 2.87
CA GLU A 179 -13.32 19.46 4.09
C GLU A 179 -12.05 20.27 3.79
N ASN A 180 -11.38 20.78 4.83
CA ASN A 180 -10.12 21.51 4.69
C ASN A 180 -9.12 20.98 5.73
N PHE A 181 -8.16 20.18 5.26
CA PHE A 181 -7.08 19.64 6.05
C PHE A 181 -5.76 20.33 5.72
N GLU A 182 -4.86 20.41 6.71
CA GLU A 182 -3.49 20.92 6.52
C GLU A 182 -2.54 19.82 6.05
N TYR A 183 -2.89 18.55 6.34
CA TYR A 183 -2.11 17.38 5.99
C TYR A 183 -3.01 16.27 5.45
N TYR A 184 -2.53 15.60 4.43
CA TYR A 184 -3.10 14.33 3.96
C TYR A 184 -2.06 13.23 4.04
N VAL A 185 -2.42 12.10 4.63
CA VAL A 185 -1.70 10.84 4.52
C VAL A 185 -2.40 10.02 3.44
N LEU A 186 -1.68 9.76 2.35
CA LEU A 186 -2.25 9.12 1.15
C LEU A 186 -1.61 7.74 0.94
N GLU A 187 -2.40 6.68 1.07
CA GLU A 187 -1.98 5.38 0.53
C GLU A 187 -2.23 5.36 -0.97
N ILE A 188 -1.20 5.10 -1.76
CA ILE A 188 -1.27 5.15 -3.22
C ILE A 188 -0.86 3.80 -3.82
N SER A 189 -1.77 3.18 -4.58
CA SER A 189 -1.49 1.98 -5.36
C SER A 189 -0.69 2.30 -6.62
N SER A 190 -0.03 1.30 -7.22
CA SER A 190 0.65 1.47 -8.50
C SER A 190 -0.32 1.93 -9.61
N PHE A 191 -1.54 1.43 -9.63
CA PHE A 191 -2.56 1.81 -10.60
C PHE A 191 -3.02 3.28 -10.48
N GLN A 192 -2.96 3.86 -9.28
CA GLN A 192 -3.21 5.29 -9.10
C GLN A 192 -2.01 6.12 -9.54
N LEU A 193 -0.78 5.64 -9.26
CA LEU A 193 0.46 6.28 -9.70
C LEU A 193 0.57 6.35 -11.23
N ASP A 194 0.07 5.35 -11.96
CA ASP A 194 0.08 5.34 -13.43
C ASP A 194 -0.70 6.50 -14.04
N GLY A 195 -1.70 7.01 -13.33
CA GLY A 195 -2.50 8.18 -13.73
C GLY A 195 -2.07 9.49 -13.06
N MET A 196 -0.84 9.58 -12.53
CA MET A 196 -0.29 10.80 -11.90
C MET A 196 0.78 11.40 -12.79
N TYR A 197 0.72 12.72 -13.03
CA TYR A 197 1.62 13.45 -13.93
C TYR A 197 2.26 14.65 -13.23
N ASP A 198 1.46 15.59 -12.73
CA ASP A 198 1.90 16.83 -12.10
C ASP A 198 1.82 16.79 -10.57
N PHE A 199 1.19 15.76 -10.03
CA PHE A 199 1.07 15.58 -8.59
C PHE A 199 2.45 15.50 -7.91
N ARG A 200 2.61 16.25 -6.81
CA ARG A 200 3.83 16.28 -6.01
C ARG A 200 3.55 15.76 -4.59
N ALA A 201 4.37 14.83 -4.14
CA ALA A 201 4.39 14.36 -2.76
C ALA A 201 5.42 15.19 -1.96
N ASP A 202 5.01 15.85 -0.86
CA ASP A 202 5.94 16.54 0.03
C ASP A 202 6.83 15.55 0.80
N VAL A 203 6.25 14.41 1.17
CA VAL A 203 6.96 13.25 1.71
C VAL A 203 6.51 12.00 0.95
N ALA A 204 7.44 11.32 0.31
CA ALA A 204 7.20 10.05 -0.35
C ALA A 204 7.78 8.90 0.48
N ILE A 205 7.05 7.81 0.59
CA ILE A 205 7.50 6.57 1.24
C ILE A 205 7.32 5.42 0.27
N ILE A 206 8.39 4.68 0.00
CA ILE A 206 8.31 3.36 -0.64
C ILE A 206 8.71 2.32 0.39
N THR A 207 7.75 1.50 0.82
CA THR A 207 7.97 0.51 1.89
C THR A 207 8.87 -0.63 1.47
N ASN A 208 8.62 -1.21 0.30
CA ASN A 208 9.40 -2.27 -0.36
C ASN A 208 8.86 -2.50 -1.77
N ILE A 209 9.65 -3.17 -2.63
CA ILE A 209 9.23 -3.55 -3.98
C ILE A 209 9.51 -5.03 -4.23
N THR A 210 8.47 -5.84 -4.26
CA THR A 210 8.49 -7.26 -4.63
C THR A 210 7.48 -7.51 -5.74
N PRO A 211 7.66 -8.54 -6.59
CA PRO A 211 6.73 -8.84 -7.68
C PRO A 211 5.28 -8.99 -7.18
N ASP A 212 4.38 -8.21 -7.78
CA ASP A 212 2.95 -8.26 -7.51
C ASP A 212 2.21 -7.65 -8.73
N HIS A 213 0.97 -8.09 -9.00
CA HIS A 213 0.11 -7.58 -10.08
C HIS A 213 0.78 -7.55 -11.47
N LEU A 214 1.71 -8.48 -11.76
CA LEU A 214 2.46 -8.48 -13.03
C LEU A 214 1.58 -8.64 -14.27
N ASP A 215 0.41 -9.28 -14.12
CA ASP A 215 -0.64 -9.38 -15.14
C ASP A 215 -1.09 -8.00 -15.69
N ARG A 216 -0.98 -6.95 -14.87
CA ARG A 216 -1.32 -5.56 -15.22
C ARG A 216 -0.13 -4.77 -15.81
N TYR A 217 1.06 -5.34 -15.78
CA TYR A 217 2.32 -4.72 -16.19
C TYR A 217 3.05 -5.55 -17.27
N ASP A 218 2.30 -6.17 -18.18
CA ASP A 218 2.81 -6.98 -19.30
C ASP A 218 3.73 -8.13 -18.84
N ASN A 219 3.52 -8.66 -17.62
CA ASN A 219 4.39 -9.60 -16.93
C ASN A 219 5.84 -9.10 -16.82
N ASN A 220 6.07 -7.80 -16.85
CA ASN A 220 7.37 -7.17 -16.72
C ASN A 220 7.49 -6.46 -15.35
N PHE A 221 8.34 -7.02 -14.49
CA PHE A 221 8.57 -6.46 -13.15
C PHE A 221 9.09 -5.02 -13.18
N GLN A 222 9.92 -4.65 -14.18
CA GLN A 222 10.44 -3.28 -14.28
C GLN A 222 9.32 -2.26 -14.54
N ASN A 223 8.25 -2.62 -15.26
CA ASN A 223 7.09 -1.74 -15.44
C ASN A 223 6.39 -1.44 -14.11
N TYR A 224 6.23 -2.45 -13.27
CA TYR A 224 5.69 -2.28 -11.91
C TYR A 224 6.60 -1.41 -11.02
N VAL A 225 7.93 -1.62 -11.08
CA VAL A 225 8.92 -0.78 -10.40
C VAL A 225 8.83 0.67 -10.86
N ASN A 226 8.79 0.89 -12.18
CA ASN A 226 8.66 2.22 -12.77
C ASN A 226 7.38 2.93 -12.31
N SER A 227 6.26 2.21 -12.26
CA SER A 227 5.00 2.73 -11.73
C SER A 227 5.15 3.26 -10.30
N LYS A 228 5.76 2.47 -9.40
CA LYS A 228 5.93 2.90 -8.00
C LYS A 228 6.85 4.12 -7.85
N PHE A 229 7.89 4.20 -8.64
CA PHE A 229 8.83 5.34 -8.62
C PHE A 229 8.23 6.64 -9.13
N ARG A 230 7.04 6.61 -9.77
CA ARG A 230 6.31 7.83 -10.15
C ARG A 230 5.92 8.69 -8.94
N ILE A 231 5.88 8.13 -7.73
CA ILE A 231 5.65 8.89 -6.49
C ILE A 231 6.70 10.00 -6.27
N LEU A 232 7.88 9.86 -6.87
CA LEU A 232 8.99 10.81 -6.74
C LEU A 232 9.08 11.83 -7.90
N GLN A 233 8.30 11.65 -8.97
CA GLN A 233 8.54 12.32 -10.27
C GLN A 233 8.57 13.85 -10.20
N ASN A 234 7.81 14.48 -9.31
CA ASN A 234 7.74 15.94 -9.20
C ASN A 234 8.31 16.47 -7.88
N GLN A 235 9.01 15.63 -7.14
CA GLN A 235 9.70 16.05 -5.92
C GLN A 235 10.85 17.00 -6.22
N THR A 236 11.11 17.89 -5.28
CA THR A 236 12.17 18.90 -5.32
C THR A 236 13.13 18.67 -4.15
N LYS A 237 14.15 19.51 -4.07
CA LYS A 237 15.09 19.52 -2.92
C LYS A 237 14.46 19.87 -1.57
N ASP A 238 13.23 20.35 -1.56
CA ASP A 238 12.49 20.69 -0.33
C ASP A 238 11.63 19.54 0.17
N ASP A 239 11.56 18.42 -0.60
CA ASP A 239 10.78 17.25 -0.32
C ASP A 239 11.65 16.12 0.26
N TYR A 240 11.00 15.07 0.75
CA TYR A 240 11.67 13.94 1.41
C TYR A 240 11.25 12.60 0.82
N PHE A 241 12.23 11.72 0.68
CA PHE A 241 12.00 10.35 0.26
C PHE A 241 12.48 9.37 1.34
N ILE A 242 11.57 8.63 1.92
CA ILE A 242 11.78 7.64 2.98
C ILE A 242 11.71 6.25 2.36
N PHE A 243 12.71 5.42 2.60
CA PHE A 243 12.77 4.07 2.02
C PHE A 243 13.62 3.13 2.87
N TRP A 244 13.35 1.82 2.72
CA TRP A 244 14.16 0.79 3.33
C TRP A 244 15.44 0.55 2.51
N SER A 245 16.61 0.78 3.11
CA SER A 245 17.91 0.63 2.44
C SER A 245 18.35 -0.83 2.23
N GLY A 246 17.70 -1.79 2.90
CA GLY A 246 17.89 -3.22 2.61
C GLY A 246 17.12 -3.73 1.39
N ASP A 247 16.24 -2.92 0.76
CA ASP A 247 15.57 -3.30 -0.48
C ASP A 247 16.47 -3.00 -1.68
N GLU A 248 17.08 -4.07 -2.25
CA GLU A 248 17.99 -3.96 -3.39
C GLU A 248 17.35 -3.32 -4.63
N VAL A 249 16.03 -3.53 -4.84
CA VAL A 249 15.33 -2.96 -6.00
C VAL A 249 15.26 -1.46 -5.87
N ILE A 250 14.87 -0.97 -4.68
CA ILE A 250 14.79 0.47 -4.41
C ILE A 250 16.18 1.12 -4.54
N CYS A 251 17.22 0.53 -3.94
CA CYS A 251 18.58 1.08 -3.98
C CYS A 251 19.12 1.17 -5.42
N LYS A 252 18.98 0.09 -6.21
CA LYS A 252 19.40 0.06 -7.61
C LYS A 252 18.66 1.07 -8.49
N GLU A 253 17.40 1.35 -8.18
CA GLU A 253 16.62 2.34 -8.94
C GLU A 253 16.97 3.78 -8.54
N ILE A 254 17.32 4.04 -7.28
CA ILE A 254 17.84 5.36 -6.84
C ILE A 254 19.15 5.69 -7.56
N GLU A 255 20.05 4.72 -7.71
CA GLU A 255 21.33 4.90 -8.42
C GLU A 255 21.14 5.24 -9.91
N LYS A 256 20.08 4.72 -10.55
CA LYS A 256 19.78 4.95 -11.97
C LYS A 256 19.02 6.25 -12.25
N ARG A 257 18.42 6.87 -11.24
CA ARG A 257 17.51 8.01 -11.37
C ARG A 257 18.07 9.24 -10.69
N GLU A 258 17.77 10.41 -11.24
CA GLU A 258 18.00 11.67 -10.55
C GLU A 258 16.88 11.88 -9.50
N VAL A 259 17.14 11.51 -8.25
CA VAL A 259 16.23 11.79 -7.14
C VAL A 259 16.58 13.13 -6.52
N LYS A 260 15.65 14.10 -6.61
CA LYS A 260 15.86 15.48 -6.13
C LYS A 260 15.57 15.66 -4.64
N ALA A 261 14.73 14.79 -4.09
CA ALA A 261 14.33 14.82 -2.69
C ALA A 261 15.47 14.50 -1.72
N ASN A 262 15.33 14.94 -0.48
CA ASN A 262 16.21 14.53 0.61
C ASN A 262 15.97 13.06 0.94
N LEU A 263 17.01 12.24 0.87
CA LEU A 263 16.92 10.81 1.12
C LEU A 263 16.94 10.53 2.64
N LEU A 264 16.00 9.74 3.12
CA LEU A 264 15.88 9.31 4.50
C LEU A 264 15.79 7.76 4.57
N PRO A 265 16.91 7.06 4.35
CA PRO A 265 16.93 5.60 4.47
C PRO A 265 16.77 5.14 5.91
N PHE A 266 16.12 3.98 6.07
CA PHE A 266 16.05 3.24 7.33
C PHE A 266 16.40 1.77 7.12
N ASP A 267 16.94 1.12 8.17
CA ASP A 267 17.22 -0.32 8.18
C ASP A 267 17.23 -0.85 9.62
N LEU A 268 17.40 -2.16 9.79
CA LEU A 268 17.68 -2.74 11.13
C LEU A 268 19.10 -2.42 11.59
N GLU A 269 20.04 -2.34 10.65
CA GLU A 269 21.45 -2.07 10.96
C GLU A 269 21.76 -0.58 10.92
N GLU A 270 22.62 -0.14 11.86
CA GLU A 270 23.16 1.21 11.88
C GLU A 270 24.20 1.38 10.77
N THR A 271 23.98 2.35 9.90
CA THR A 271 24.98 2.85 8.94
C THR A 271 25.11 4.36 9.06
N ASP A 272 26.12 4.96 8.42
CA ASP A 272 26.29 6.41 8.43
C ASP A 272 25.08 7.13 7.80
N ASP A 273 24.44 6.50 6.82
CA ASP A 273 23.35 7.08 6.04
C ASP A 273 21.94 6.79 6.63
N THR A 274 21.76 5.75 7.46
CA THR A 274 20.46 5.41 8.03
C THR A 274 19.97 6.43 9.05
N PHE A 275 18.69 6.83 8.96
CA PHE A 275 18.04 7.78 9.88
C PHE A 275 17.18 7.09 10.95
N ALA A 276 16.77 5.84 10.72
CA ALA A 276 16.16 5.00 11.73
C ALA A 276 16.76 3.59 11.65
N PHE A 277 17.07 2.98 12.79
CA PHE A 277 17.73 1.67 12.89
C PHE A 277 17.51 1.05 14.26
N THR A 278 17.95 -0.21 14.42
CA THR A 278 17.94 -0.89 15.73
C THR A 278 19.34 -1.01 16.30
N LYS A 279 19.44 -0.99 17.65
CA LYS A 279 20.68 -1.26 18.37
C LYS A 279 20.36 -2.00 19.67
N GLY A 280 20.70 -3.28 19.72
CA GLY A 280 20.20 -4.16 20.78
C GLY A 280 18.67 -4.23 20.75
N ASP A 281 18.05 -4.02 21.90
CA ASP A 281 16.58 -4.05 22.04
C ASP A 281 15.93 -2.66 21.83
N GLN A 282 16.63 -1.72 21.21
CA GLN A 282 16.17 -0.36 21.02
C GLN A 282 15.97 0.00 19.54
N LEU A 283 14.89 0.75 19.26
CA LEU A 283 14.66 1.49 18.02
C LEU A 283 15.19 2.91 18.22
N ILE A 284 16.03 3.36 17.30
CA ILE A 284 16.72 4.66 17.35
C ILE A 284 16.39 5.46 16.09
N PHE A 285 16.09 6.73 16.28
CA PHE A 285 15.95 7.72 15.19
C PHE A 285 17.04 8.80 15.34
N LYS A 286 17.77 9.09 14.26
CA LYS A 286 18.66 10.24 14.17
C LYS A 286 17.88 11.54 13.98
N GLN A 287 18.44 12.67 14.41
CA GLN A 287 17.85 13.98 14.17
C GLN A 287 17.88 14.33 12.68
N ILE A 288 16.73 14.66 12.10
CA ILE A 288 16.63 15.26 10.77
C ILE A 288 16.79 16.77 10.93
N VAL A 289 17.85 17.34 10.33
CA VAL A 289 18.03 18.78 10.30
C VAL A 289 17.17 19.32 9.15
N LEU A 290 16.00 19.83 9.48
CA LEU A 290 15.14 20.50 8.52
C LEU A 290 15.80 21.85 8.18
N SER A 291 16.29 22.02 6.95
CA SER A 291 16.72 23.32 6.46
C SER A 291 15.54 24.28 6.61
N ALA A 292 15.71 25.31 7.45
CA ALA A 292 14.65 26.22 7.84
C ALA A 292 13.90 26.73 6.60
N ILE A 293 12.60 26.49 6.56
CA ILE A 293 11.65 27.18 5.68
C ILE A 293 11.49 28.62 6.22
N THR A 294 12.57 29.39 6.16
CA THR A 294 12.57 30.85 6.28
C THR A 294 13.47 31.36 5.20
N GLY A 295 12.90 32.07 4.22
CA GLY A 295 13.58 32.62 3.05
C GLY A 295 14.84 33.40 3.38
N LYS A 296 15.94 32.72 3.52
CA LYS A 296 17.31 33.18 3.36
C LYS A 296 18.15 31.99 2.92
N SER A 297 18.68 32.13 1.69
CA SER A 297 19.63 31.21 1.13
C SER A 297 20.90 31.15 1.99
N GLU A 298 21.12 30.02 2.65
CA GLU A 298 22.47 29.58 2.98
C GLU A 298 22.61 28.13 2.62
N LYS A 299 23.49 27.87 1.66
CA LYS A 299 23.93 26.55 1.24
C LYS A 299 24.57 25.85 2.43
N GLN A 300 23.90 24.83 2.98
CA GLN A 300 24.60 23.79 3.72
C GLN A 300 24.42 22.47 2.96
N GLN A 301 25.46 22.16 2.19
CA GLN A 301 25.73 20.83 1.67
C GLN A 301 25.78 19.85 2.85
N ILE A 302 25.19 18.67 2.66
CA ILE A 302 25.53 17.49 3.44
C ILE A 302 27.00 17.23 3.14
N THR A 303 27.89 17.76 3.98
CA THR A 303 29.32 17.55 3.86
C THR A 303 29.66 16.19 4.44
N LYS A 304 30.27 15.33 3.61
CA LYS A 304 31.14 14.27 4.08
C LYS A 304 32.08 14.89 5.15
N SER A 305 31.91 14.50 6.41
CA SER A 305 32.78 14.97 7.47
C SER A 305 34.16 14.33 7.35
N THR A 306 35.06 15.09 6.73
CA THR A 306 36.49 14.95 7.05
C THR A 306 36.78 15.81 8.28
N ASN A 307 37.39 15.16 9.27
CA ASN A 307 37.88 15.74 10.51
C ASN A 307 38.63 17.08 10.30
N ASN A 308 38.27 18.09 11.05
CA ASN A 308 39.05 18.92 11.98
C ASN A 308 38.52 20.37 12.02
N GLN A 309 37.96 20.74 13.08
CA GLN A 309 38.16 21.85 14.00
C GLN A 309 36.88 22.17 14.77
N ILE A 310 36.98 21.86 16.04
CA ILE A 310 35.98 22.09 17.08
C ILE A 310 35.95 23.59 17.38
N ASN A 311 34.79 24.23 17.20
CA ASN A 311 34.44 25.41 17.98
C ASN A 311 33.13 25.12 18.75
N ASN A 312 33.22 25.30 20.06
CA ASN A 312 32.26 25.03 21.11
C ASN A 312 30.86 25.58 20.82
N ASN A 313 29.99 24.73 20.33
CA ASN A 313 28.57 24.71 20.65
C ASN A 313 28.20 23.23 20.80
N GLN A 314 27.75 22.85 21.96
CA GLN A 314 27.36 21.49 22.32
C GLN A 314 26.21 21.02 21.40
N GLN A 315 26.53 20.53 20.21
CA GLN A 315 25.69 19.57 19.52
C GLN A 315 25.87 18.25 20.28
N THR A 316 24.93 17.95 21.14
CA THR A 316 24.82 16.64 21.77
C THR A 316 24.60 15.62 20.65
N ASN A 317 25.49 14.66 20.50
CA ASN A 317 25.36 13.44 19.67
C ASN A 317 24.25 12.52 20.20
N GLN A 318 23.15 13.08 20.71
CA GLN A 318 22.04 12.32 21.23
C GLN A 318 21.08 11.99 20.09
N PRO A 319 20.55 10.77 20.02
CA PRO A 319 19.51 10.42 19.05
C PRO A 319 18.28 11.31 19.26
N TYR A 320 17.57 11.62 18.18
CA TYR A 320 16.30 12.36 18.26
C TYR A 320 15.29 11.63 19.14
N MET A 321 15.21 10.31 18.98
CA MET A 321 14.33 9.45 19.77
C MET A 321 14.96 8.06 19.93
N THR A 322 14.81 7.50 21.13
CA THR A 322 15.11 6.10 21.42
C THR A 322 13.91 5.48 22.12
N MET A 323 13.53 4.25 21.77
CA MET A 323 12.49 3.50 22.46
C MET A 323 12.79 1.99 22.45
N GLU A 324 12.34 1.28 23.49
CA GLU A 324 12.47 -0.16 23.57
C GLU A 324 11.56 -0.85 22.54
N LEU A 325 12.08 -1.89 21.85
CA LEU A 325 11.33 -2.66 20.86
C LEU A 325 10.10 -3.34 21.47
N GLU A 326 10.16 -3.71 22.74
CA GLU A 326 9.03 -4.31 23.46
C GLU A 326 7.86 -3.35 23.66
N ASN A 327 8.09 -2.03 23.65
CA ASN A 327 7.06 -1.01 23.81
C ASN A 327 6.33 -0.66 22.50
N ILE A 328 6.86 -1.06 21.34
CA ILE A 328 6.15 -0.87 20.06
C ILE A 328 4.92 -1.79 20.06
N ALA A 329 3.74 -1.22 19.84
CA ALA A 329 2.49 -1.95 19.94
C ALA A 329 2.35 -3.08 18.90
N ILE A 330 2.69 -2.79 17.64
CA ILE A 330 2.66 -3.77 16.54
C ILE A 330 3.99 -4.52 16.43
N LYS A 331 3.94 -5.85 16.55
CA LYS A 331 5.13 -6.70 16.60
C LYS A 331 5.54 -7.24 15.23
N GLY A 332 6.79 -7.73 15.17
CA GLY A 332 7.37 -8.34 13.97
C GLY A 332 8.23 -7.38 13.15
N VAL A 333 9.23 -7.93 12.45
CA VAL A 333 10.24 -7.14 11.72
C VAL A 333 9.63 -6.20 10.69
N HIS A 334 8.63 -6.68 9.93
CA HIS A 334 7.94 -5.84 8.95
C HIS A 334 7.19 -4.64 9.58
N ASN A 335 6.63 -4.82 10.79
CA ASN A 335 6.00 -3.71 11.51
C ASN A 335 7.02 -2.76 12.12
N LEU A 336 8.22 -3.24 12.41
CA LEU A 336 9.33 -2.39 12.81
C LEU A 336 9.74 -1.46 11.65
N TYR A 337 9.86 -1.99 10.42
CA TYR A 337 10.08 -1.16 9.22
C TYR A 337 8.95 -0.15 9.00
N ASN A 338 7.69 -0.57 9.15
CA ASN A 338 6.55 0.34 9.06
C ASN A 338 6.61 1.45 10.12
N SER A 339 7.05 1.12 11.36
CA SER A 339 7.23 2.07 12.46
C SER A 339 8.38 3.05 12.21
N MET A 340 9.50 2.58 11.63
CA MET A 340 10.61 3.44 11.21
C MET A 340 10.15 4.44 10.15
N ALA A 341 9.49 3.98 9.09
CA ALA A 341 9.00 4.84 8.02
C ALA A 341 8.00 5.90 8.51
N ALA A 342 7.01 5.48 9.33
CA ALA A 342 6.01 6.39 9.89
C ALA A 342 6.63 7.41 10.88
N GLY A 343 7.58 6.98 11.71
CA GLY A 343 8.29 7.85 12.66
C GLY A 343 9.15 8.89 11.95
N LEU A 344 9.86 8.53 10.87
CA LEU A 344 10.61 9.47 10.04
C LEU A 344 9.67 10.48 9.36
N ALA A 345 8.55 10.04 8.79
CA ALA A 345 7.57 10.93 8.20
C ALA A 345 7.01 11.94 9.22
N ALA A 346 6.74 11.49 10.44
CA ALA A 346 6.30 12.35 11.52
C ALA A 346 7.38 13.37 11.95
N GLN A 347 8.65 12.96 11.97
CA GLN A 347 9.75 13.86 12.28
C GLN A 347 9.89 14.96 11.21
N VAL A 348 9.74 14.62 9.91
CA VAL A 348 9.77 15.58 8.79
C VAL A 348 8.72 16.68 8.95
N VAL A 349 7.56 16.36 9.52
CA VAL A 349 6.50 17.35 9.80
C VAL A 349 6.57 17.93 11.22
N ASN A 350 7.74 17.87 11.86
CA ASN A 350 8.05 18.49 13.15
C ASN A 350 7.24 17.93 14.35
N ILE A 351 6.85 16.67 14.34
CA ILE A 351 6.25 16.04 15.52
C ILE A 351 7.34 15.76 16.56
N GLN A 352 7.09 16.15 17.80
CA GLN A 352 7.99 15.92 18.92
C GLN A 352 8.18 14.42 19.22
N SER A 353 9.38 14.04 19.63
CA SER A 353 9.78 12.65 19.86
C SER A 353 8.90 11.90 20.87
N ASP A 354 8.45 12.57 21.93
CA ASP A 354 7.57 11.97 22.93
C ASP A 354 6.18 11.63 22.37
N LYS A 355 5.65 12.45 21.45
CA LYS A 355 4.37 12.20 20.78
C LYS A 355 4.49 11.02 19.80
N ILE A 356 5.61 10.94 19.05
CA ILE A 356 5.89 9.80 18.16
C ILE A 356 5.96 8.52 18.99
N ARG A 357 6.74 8.52 20.08
CA ARG A 357 6.88 7.35 20.96
C ARG A 357 5.53 6.87 21.49
N ARG A 358 4.74 7.74 22.10
CA ARG A 358 3.40 7.39 22.62
C ARG A 358 2.47 6.83 21.55
N ALA A 359 2.53 7.37 20.34
CA ALA A 359 1.69 6.88 19.25
C ALA A 359 2.14 5.47 18.79
N LEU A 360 3.47 5.19 18.74
CA LEU A 360 3.98 3.85 18.44
C LEU A 360 3.64 2.84 19.55
N GLU A 361 3.52 3.26 20.80
CA GLU A 361 3.11 2.43 21.95
C GLU A 361 1.60 2.13 21.95
N THR A 362 0.77 2.96 21.34
CA THR A 362 -0.70 2.91 21.45
C THR A 362 -1.43 2.58 20.15
N PHE A 363 -0.71 2.23 19.10
CA PHE A 363 -1.34 1.92 17.82
C PHE A 363 -1.93 0.51 17.80
N ASP A 364 -3.26 0.39 17.77
CA ASP A 364 -3.99 -0.89 17.84
C ASP A 364 -3.82 -1.79 16.59
N GLY A 365 -3.03 -1.36 15.61
CA GLY A 365 -2.84 -2.10 14.35
C GLY A 365 -3.90 -1.80 13.30
N VAL A 366 -3.96 -2.66 12.30
CA VAL A 366 -4.89 -2.55 11.15
C VAL A 366 -5.83 -3.74 11.18
N GLU A 367 -7.13 -3.49 11.13
CA GLU A 367 -8.14 -4.55 11.04
C GLU A 367 -7.82 -5.51 9.87
N HIS A 368 -7.98 -6.79 10.09
CA HIS A 368 -7.66 -7.87 9.15
C HIS A 368 -6.16 -8.01 8.79
N ARG A 369 -5.24 -7.38 9.53
CA ARG A 369 -3.79 -7.55 9.37
C ARG A 369 -3.14 -7.94 10.69
N MET A 370 -2.78 -9.21 10.82
CA MET A 370 -2.23 -9.80 12.05
C MET A 370 -3.07 -9.44 13.30
N GLU A 371 -4.37 -9.21 13.09
CA GLU A 371 -5.32 -8.80 14.11
C GLU A 371 -5.58 -9.95 15.08
N TYR A 372 -5.30 -9.72 16.37
CA TYR A 372 -5.71 -10.65 17.41
C TYR A 372 -7.24 -10.63 17.58
N VAL A 373 -7.88 -11.79 17.46
CA VAL A 373 -9.34 -11.92 17.57
C VAL A 373 -9.74 -12.39 18.97
N ALA A 374 -9.25 -13.55 19.38
CA ALA A 374 -9.58 -14.15 20.67
C ALA A 374 -8.56 -15.23 21.05
N SER A 375 -8.62 -15.66 22.32
CA SER A 375 -7.99 -16.89 22.79
C SER A 375 -9.08 -17.85 23.27
N VAL A 376 -9.17 -19.03 22.63
CA VAL A 376 -10.15 -20.06 22.96
C VAL A 376 -9.39 -21.32 23.36
N ARG A 377 -9.64 -21.85 24.55
CA ARG A 377 -8.95 -23.05 25.12
C ARG A 377 -7.41 -22.93 25.11
N GLY A 378 -6.86 -21.69 25.25
CA GLY A 378 -5.42 -21.45 25.20
C GLY A 378 -4.83 -21.46 23.79
N VAL A 379 -5.67 -21.47 22.74
CA VAL A 379 -5.30 -21.28 21.33
C VAL A 379 -5.58 -19.84 20.94
N ARG A 380 -4.60 -19.16 20.36
CA ARG A 380 -4.78 -17.80 19.84
C ARG A 380 -5.31 -17.82 18.41
N TYR A 381 -6.27 -16.96 18.10
CA TYR A 381 -6.82 -16.79 16.76
C TYR A 381 -6.40 -15.42 16.21
N ILE A 382 -5.73 -15.43 15.05
CA ILE A 382 -5.19 -14.23 14.38
C ILE A 382 -5.80 -14.11 13.00
N ASN A 383 -6.36 -12.93 12.71
CA ASN A 383 -6.95 -12.56 11.45
C ASN A 383 -5.95 -11.74 10.61
N ASP A 384 -5.43 -12.35 9.56
CA ASP A 384 -4.59 -11.72 8.56
C ASP A 384 -5.21 -11.86 7.16
N SER A 385 -6.54 -11.69 7.09
CA SER A 385 -7.30 -11.82 5.84
C SER A 385 -6.81 -10.90 4.72
N LYS A 386 -6.12 -9.80 5.06
CA LYS A 386 -5.49 -8.87 4.11
C LYS A 386 -4.25 -9.45 3.42
N ALA A 387 -3.72 -10.60 3.84
CA ALA A 387 -2.63 -11.31 3.18
C ALA A 387 -3.14 -11.99 1.89
N THR A 388 -3.24 -11.24 0.81
CA THR A 388 -3.77 -11.68 -0.49
C THR A 388 -2.69 -12.13 -1.47
N ASN A 389 -1.43 -12.22 -1.03
CA ASN A 389 -0.29 -12.74 -1.79
C ASN A 389 0.67 -13.55 -0.90
N VAL A 390 1.56 -14.31 -1.53
CA VAL A 390 2.49 -15.24 -0.86
C VAL A 390 3.43 -14.51 0.09
N ASN A 391 3.97 -13.38 -0.32
CA ASN A 391 4.92 -12.59 0.46
C ASN A 391 4.29 -12.09 1.78
N SER A 392 3.03 -11.66 1.76
CA SER A 392 2.32 -11.25 2.99
C SER A 392 2.19 -12.42 3.97
N THR A 393 1.83 -13.62 3.50
CA THR A 393 1.74 -14.82 4.33
C THR A 393 3.11 -15.28 4.82
N TRP A 394 4.17 -15.08 4.04
CA TRP A 394 5.54 -15.33 4.48
C TRP A 394 5.87 -14.54 5.75
N TYR A 395 5.64 -13.22 5.73
CA TYR A 395 5.87 -12.36 6.91
C TYR A 395 4.97 -12.72 8.09
N ALA A 396 3.71 -13.08 7.82
CA ALA A 396 2.81 -13.53 8.87
C ALA A 396 3.35 -14.78 9.57
N LEU A 397 3.77 -15.79 8.81
CA LEU A 397 4.38 -17.01 9.33
C LEU A 397 5.71 -16.74 10.05
N GLU A 398 6.57 -15.87 9.49
CA GLU A 398 7.86 -15.52 10.10
C GLU A 398 7.67 -14.93 11.49
N SER A 399 6.68 -14.08 11.68
CA SER A 399 6.38 -13.45 12.97
C SER A 399 5.82 -14.40 14.03
N MET A 400 5.38 -15.62 13.68
CA MET A 400 4.82 -16.58 14.64
C MET A 400 5.91 -17.20 15.53
N GLN A 401 5.64 -17.19 16.82
CA GLN A 401 6.52 -17.78 17.85
C GLN A 401 5.98 -19.14 18.36
N THR A 402 4.82 -19.56 17.90
CA THR A 402 4.13 -20.79 18.32
C THR A 402 3.87 -21.69 17.12
N THR A 403 3.50 -22.94 17.36
CA THR A 403 3.00 -23.83 16.30
C THR A 403 1.71 -23.25 15.70
N VAL A 404 1.59 -23.34 14.39
CA VAL A 404 0.51 -22.71 13.61
C VAL A 404 -0.43 -23.77 13.03
N VAL A 405 -1.73 -23.49 13.11
CA VAL A 405 -2.76 -24.04 12.24
C VAL A 405 -3.07 -22.97 11.22
N LEU A 406 -2.68 -23.18 9.95
CA LEU A 406 -2.73 -22.16 8.91
C LEU A 406 -3.92 -22.35 7.99
N ILE A 407 -4.76 -21.32 7.86
CA ILE A 407 -5.87 -21.28 6.90
C ILE A 407 -5.38 -20.54 5.65
N LEU A 408 -5.28 -21.27 4.53
CA LEU A 408 -4.82 -20.84 3.22
C LEU A 408 -5.93 -20.98 2.18
N GLY A 409 -5.92 -20.16 1.13
CA GLY A 409 -6.77 -20.37 -0.05
C GLY A 409 -7.58 -19.16 -0.46
N GLY A 410 -8.27 -19.31 -1.58
CA GLY A 410 -8.99 -18.29 -2.28
C GLY A 410 -8.67 -18.31 -3.78
N GLU A 411 -8.93 -17.23 -4.50
CA GLU A 411 -8.61 -17.08 -5.92
C GLU A 411 -7.10 -16.92 -6.14
N ASP A 412 -6.47 -17.93 -6.77
CA ASP A 412 -5.03 -17.94 -7.08
C ASP A 412 -4.73 -17.10 -8.32
N LYS A 413 -3.80 -16.16 -8.19
CA LYS A 413 -3.36 -15.26 -9.28
C LYS A 413 -1.97 -15.60 -9.82
N GLY A 414 -1.60 -16.88 -9.83
CA GLY A 414 -0.28 -17.32 -10.29
C GLY A 414 0.75 -17.44 -9.17
N ASN A 415 0.31 -17.63 -7.93
CA ASN A 415 1.17 -17.72 -6.75
C ASN A 415 2.24 -18.81 -6.86
N ASP A 416 3.46 -18.52 -6.42
CA ASP A 416 4.51 -19.50 -6.17
C ASP A 416 4.58 -19.82 -4.66
N TYR A 417 4.03 -20.96 -4.27
CA TYR A 417 4.02 -21.38 -2.86
C TYR A 417 5.37 -21.91 -2.36
N ALA A 418 6.38 -22.03 -3.24
CA ALA A 418 7.72 -22.43 -2.82
C ALA A 418 8.32 -21.43 -1.82
N GLU A 419 7.98 -20.16 -1.94
CA GLU A 419 8.47 -19.08 -1.05
C GLU A 419 8.11 -19.31 0.42
N ILE A 420 6.93 -19.88 0.72
CA ILE A 420 6.49 -20.14 2.10
C ILE A 420 6.78 -21.58 2.57
N ALA A 421 7.27 -22.45 1.68
CA ALA A 421 7.39 -23.88 1.92
C ALA A 421 8.21 -24.22 3.19
N ASP A 422 9.33 -23.55 3.38
CA ASP A 422 10.23 -23.81 4.52
C ASP A 422 9.63 -23.34 5.86
N LEU A 423 8.93 -22.22 5.87
CA LEU A 423 8.23 -21.74 7.06
C LEU A 423 7.04 -22.66 7.41
N VAL A 424 6.33 -23.13 6.40
CA VAL A 424 5.26 -24.12 6.59
C VAL A 424 5.82 -25.41 7.22
N ARG A 425 6.94 -25.95 6.72
CA ARG A 425 7.59 -27.15 7.33
C ARG A 425 8.02 -26.92 8.78
N LYS A 426 8.54 -25.72 9.09
CA LYS A 426 9.08 -25.39 10.40
C LYS A 426 8.01 -25.09 11.44
N LYS A 427 6.95 -24.38 11.05
CA LYS A 427 6.01 -23.76 12.00
C LYS A 427 4.57 -24.32 11.93
N VAL A 428 4.16 -24.94 10.80
CA VAL A 428 2.77 -25.35 10.59
C VAL A 428 2.55 -26.80 10.92
N ARG A 429 1.54 -27.07 11.75
CA ARG A 429 1.06 -28.42 12.10
C ARG A 429 -0.03 -28.90 11.16
N THR A 430 -0.93 -28.00 10.80
CA THR A 430 -2.10 -28.29 9.95
C THR A 430 -2.29 -27.17 8.96
N LEU A 431 -2.50 -27.55 7.70
CA LEU A 431 -2.96 -26.67 6.63
C LEU A 431 -4.47 -26.87 6.45
N ILE A 432 -5.23 -25.81 6.47
CA ILE A 432 -6.66 -25.80 6.16
C ILE A 432 -6.85 -25.00 4.88
N PHE A 433 -7.26 -25.65 3.81
CA PHE A 433 -7.51 -24.99 2.54
C PHE A 433 -8.95 -24.48 2.49
N LEU A 434 -9.10 -23.18 2.28
CA LEU A 434 -10.38 -22.49 2.20
C LEU A 434 -10.53 -21.83 0.83
N GLY A 435 -11.28 -22.42 -0.07
CA GLY A 435 -11.46 -21.89 -1.42
C GLY A 435 -12.45 -22.70 -2.24
N LYS A 436 -12.96 -22.10 -3.30
CA LYS A 436 -13.83 -22.78 -4.26
C LYS A 436 -13.06 -23.86 -5.03
N ASP A 437 -11.80 -23.57 -5.37
CA ASP A 437 -10.86 -24.47 -6.01
C ASP A 437 -9.52 -24.47 -5.24
N ASN A 438 -9.13 -25.63 -4.70
CA ASN A 438 -7.92 -25.81 -3.92
C ASN A 438 -6.89 -26.75 -4.63
N GLU A 439 -7.10 -27.11 -5.89
CA GLU A 439 -6.30 -28.12 -6.60
C GLU A 439 -4.81 -27.74 -6.70
N LYS A 440 -4.48 -26.47 -6.92
CA LYS A 440 -3.10 -26.02 -6.98
C LYS A 440 -2.40 -26.12 -5.62
N LEU A 441 -3.08 -25.74 -4.53
CA LEU A 441 -2.59 -25.90 -3.16
C LEU A 441 -2.38 -27.37 -2.83
N LYS A 442 -3.35 -28.21 -3.11
CA LYS A 442 -3.25 -29.66 -2.91
C LYS A 442 -2.06 -30.25 -3.64
N LYS A 443 -1.93 -29.97 -4.93
CA LYS A 443 -0.82 -30.45 -5.75
C LYS A 443 0.54 -30.03 -5.20
N PHE A 444 0.66 -28.78 -4.74
CA PHE A 444 1.93 -28.29 -4.20
C PHE A 444 2.24 -28.91 -2.83
N PHE A 445 1.28 -28.92 -1.91
CA PHE A 445 1.47 -29.40 -0.54
C PHE A 445 1.30 -30.91 -0.35
N ALA A 446 0.88 -31.69 -1.36
CA ALA A 446 0.73 -33.15 -1.28
C ALA A 446 1.99 -33.86 -0.74
N ASN A 447 3.17 -33.39 -1.11
CA ASN A 447 4.45 -33.97 -0.67
C ASN A 447 4.80 -33.65 0.79
N PHE A 448 4.07 -32.75 1.45
CA PHE A 448 4.27 -32.37 2.86
C PHE A 448 3.63 -33.38 3.81
N GLU A 449 2.66 -34.17 3.31
CA GLU A 449 2.09 -35.29 4.04
C GLU A 449 3.02 -36.51 4.08
N ASN A 450 3.98 -36.67 3.14
CA ASN A 450 4.61 -37.94 2.81
C ASN A 450 6.15 -38.00 2.93
N LYS A 451 6.88 -37.10 3.57
CA LYS A 451 8.35 -37.22 3.61
C LYS A 451 8.92 -37.58 4.97
N GLU A 452 9.17 -38.89 5.16
CA GLU A 452 10.42 -39.39 5.70
C GLU A 452 11.48 -39.25 4.61
N GLN A 453 12.40 -38.29 4.69
CA GLN A 453 13.69 -38.38 4.01
C GLN A 453 14.78 -37.77 4.88
N GLY A 454 15.65 -38.71 5.32
CA GLY A 454 16.85 -38.43 6.06
C GLY A 454 17.86 -37.60 5.32
N THR A 455 18.32 -36.58 5.97
CA THR A 455 19.73 -36.21 6.02
C THR A 455 20.08 -36.04 7.49
N LYS A 456 20.84 -37.04 7.98
CA LYS A 456 21.42 -36.99 9.32
C LYS A 456 22.46 -35.85 9.34
N ASN A 457 22.07 -34.67 9.82
CA ASN A 457 23.00 -33.74 10.44
C ASN A 457 22.65 -33.62 11.92
N LYS A 458 23.61 -34.12 12.73
CA LYS A 458 23.53 -34.23 14.16
C LYS A 458 23.89 -32.92 14.88
N ASP A 459 23.24 -31.81 14.62
CA ASP A 459 23.41 -30.58 15.43
C ASP A 459 22.26 -29.60 15.17
N SER A 460 21.03 -29.99 15.49
CA SER A 460 19.94 -29.04 15.72
C SER A 460 18.90 -29.66 16.65
N LEU A 461 18.71 -29.01 17.79
CA LEU A 461 17.65 -29.34 18.75
C LEU A 461 16.28 -29.35 18.07
N SER A 462 15.58 -30.49 18.25
CA SER A 462 14.15 -30.74 17.93
C SER A 462 13.68 -30.49 16.49
N ALA A 463 14.13 -31.28 15.53
CA ALA A 463 13.32 -31.59 14.35
C ALA A 463 12.24 -32.62 14.77
N THR A 464 11.06 -32.19 15.17
CA THR A 464 9.89 -33.06 15.24
C THR A 464 9.52 -33.43 13.81
N ASN A 465 9.68 -34.71 13.44
CA ASN A 465 9.11 -35.36 12.24
C ASN A 465 7.58 -35.31 12.31
N ASN A 466 6.96 -34.17 12.18
CA ASN A 466 5.51 -34.04 12.21
C ASN A 466 5.00 -33.94 10.77
N LYS A 467 4.32 -34.99 10.36
CA LYS A 467 3.46 -35.04 9.19
C LYS A 467 2.45 -33.89 9.26
N ILE A 468 2.45 -32.97 8.29
CA ILE A 468 1.51 -31.86 8.24
C ILE A 468 0.15 -32.42 7.80
N LYS A 469 -0.89 -32.20 8.60
CA LYS A 469 -2.26 -32.57 8.26
C LYS A 469 -2.83 -31.55 7.29
N ILE A 470 -3.50 -32.02 6.23
CA ILE A 470 -4.23 -31.17 5.26
C ILE A 470 -5.72 -31.42 5.40
N ILE A 471 -6.50 -30.34 5.48
CA ILE A 471 -7.97 -30.37 5.56
C ILE A 471 -8.51 -29.40 4.49
N GLU A 472 -9.52 -29.82 3.73
CA GLU A 472 -10.20 -28.97 2.77
C GLU A 472 -11.54 -28.49 3.32
N THR A 473 -11.86 -27.22 3.07
CA THR A 473 -13.09 -26.58 3.51
C THR A 473 -13.65 -25.66 2.41
N LYS A 474 -14.96 -25.42 2.45
CA LYS A 474 -15.69 -24.63 1.45
C LYS A 474 -16.39 -23.41 2.06
N SER A 475 -16.31 -23.26 3.37
CA SER A 475 -16.87 -22.11 4.09
C SER A 475 -15.97 -21.70 5.26
N MET A 476 -16.10 -20.46 5.70
CA MET A 476 -15.34 -19.96 6.85
C MET A 476 -15.70 -20.72 8.14
N GLN A 477 -16.98 -21.08 8.30
CA GLN A 477 -17.41 -21.87 9.46
C GLN A 477 -16.70 -23.21 9.51
N GLU A 478 -16.68 -23.97 8.38
CA GLU A 478 -15.96 -25.24 8.30
C GLU A 478 -14.47 -25.09 8.61
N ALA A 479 -13.83 -24.01 8.13
CA ALA A 479 -12.41 -23.77 8.36
C ALA A 479 -12.11 -23.46 9.84
N VAL A 480 -12.95 -22.69 10.50
CA VAL A 480 -12.80 -22.37 11.92
C VAL A 480 -13.10 -23.58 12.80
N ASP A 481 -14.14 -24.37 12.47
CA ASP A 481 -14.48 -25.61 13.19
C ASP A 481 -13.35 -26.64 13.06
N ALA A 482 -12.82 -26.84 11.86
CA ALA A 482 -11.67 -27.72 11.63
C ALA A 482 -10.43 -27.26 12.42
N ALA A 483 -10.18 -25.94 12.45
CA ALA A 483 -9.08 -25.37 13.22
C ALA A 483 -9.27 -25.62 14.73
N TYR A 484 -10.48 -25.42 15.24
CA TYR A 484 -10.82 -25.67 16.64
C TYR A 484 -10.60 -27.12 17.07
N GLU A 485 -10.91 -28.09 16.19
CA GLU A 485 -10.71 -29.50 16.45
C GLU A 485 -9.24 -29.93 16.51
N VAL A 486 -8.38 -29.36 15.64
CA VAL A 486 -6.99 -29.81 15.50
C VAL A 486 -5.99 -29.00 16.31
N ALA A 487 -6.30 -27.76 16.66
CA ALA A 487 -5.40 -26.89 17.43
C ALA A 487 -5.27 -27.38 18.88
N LYS A 488 -4.07 -27.26 19.43
CA LYS A 488 -3.73 -27.63 20.81
C LYS A 488 -3.44 -26.38 21.62
N HIS A 489 -3.57 -26.48 22.94
CA HIS A 489 -3.17 -25.43 23.85
C HIS A 489 -1.76 -24.89 23.51
N GLY A 490 -1.60 -23.60 23.38
CA GLY A 490 -0.36 -22.92 22.99
C GLY A 490 -0.19 -22.73 21.47
N ASP A 491 -1.02 -23.32 20.62
CA ASP A 491 -1.01 -23.10 19.17
C ASP A 491 -1.60 -21.72 18.80
N THR A 492 -1.31 -21.30 17.58
CA THR A 492 -1.97 -20.15 16.93
C THR A 492 -2.73 -20.63 15.70
N VAL A 493 -4.03 -20.32 15.61
CA VAL A 493 -4.82 -20.41 14.37
C VAL A 493 -4.64 -19.10 13.62
N LEU A 494 -4.05 -19.18 12.43
CA LEU A 494 -3.73 -18.03 11.60
C LEU A 494 -4.53 -18.09 10.29
N LEU A 495 -5.45 -17.14 10.09
CA LEU A 495 -6.03 -16.88 8.78
C LEU A 495 -5.07 -15.97 8.00
N SER A 496 -4.24 -16.52 7.12
CA SER A 496 -3.35 -15.77 6.21
C SER A 496 -3.40 -16.41 4.81
N PRO A 497 -4.38 -16.02 4.00
CA PRO A 497 -4.88 -16.83 2.88
C PRO A 497 -3.95 -16.96 1.68
N CYS A 498 -2.93 -16.11 1.51
CA CYS A 498 -2.06 -16.09 0.32
C CYS A 498 -2.75 -15.70 -0.99
N CYS A 499 -4.07 -15.69 -1.03
CA CYS A 499 -4.89 -15.58 -2.23
C CYS A 499 -5.94 -14.47 -2.10
N ALA A 500 -6.40 -13.95 -3.23
CA ALA A 500 -7.55 -13.05 -3.26
C ALA A 500 -8.82 -13.77 -2.74
N SER A 501 -9.83 -13.01 -2.34
CA SER A 501 -11.01 -13.51 -1.63
C SER A 501 -12.25 -13.69 -2.50
N PHE A 502 -12.19 -13.30 -3.78
CA PHE A 502 -13.38 -13.11 -4.63
C PHE A 502 -14.08 -14.41 -5.05
N ASP A 503 -13.51 -15.57 -4.72
CA ASP A 503 -14.13 -16.87 -5.00
C ASP A 503 -15.28 -17.23 -4.05
N LEU A 504 -15.13 -16.95 -2.73
CA LEU A 504 -16.12 -17.25 -1.70
C LEU A 504 -16.66 -16.01 -0.97
N PHE A 505 -15.99 -14.88 -1.06
CA PHE A 505 -16.28 -13.67 -0.30
C PHE A 505 -16.37 -12.45 -1.23
N LYS A 506 -16.99 -11.36 -0.76
CA LYS A 506 -17.10 -10.10 -1.52
C LYS A 506 -15.72 -9.44 -1.67
N ASP A 507 -14.94 -9.47 -0.61
CA ASP A 507 -13.62 -8.86 -0.48
C ASP A 507 -12.88 -9.47 0.72
N TYR A 508 -11.63 -9.06 0.96
CA TYR A 508 -10.84 -9.55 2.09
C TYR A 508 -11.40 -9.10 3.44
N GLU A 509 -12.11 -7.99 3.49
CA GLU A 509 -12.76 -7.48 4.71
C GLU A 509 -13.94 -8.37 5.09
N ASP A 510 -14.76 -8.76 4.13
CA ASP A 510 -15.86 -9.73 4.35
C ASP A 510 -15.32 -11.08 4.84
N ARG A 511 -14.25 -11.59 4.22
CA ARG A 511 -13.55 -12.81 4.67
C ARG A 511 -13.07 -12.69 6.11
N GLY A 512 -12.45 -11.55 6.45
CA GLY A 512 -11.94 -11.31 7.80
C GLY A 512 -13.04 -11.12 8.85
N ARG A 513 -14.15 -10.45 8.51
CA ARG A 513 -15.33 -10.32 9.39
C ARG A 513 -15.94 -11.68 9.70
N GLN A 514 -16.17 -12.51 8.67
CA GLN A 514 -16.72 -13.85 8.86
C GLN A 514 -15.81 -14.72 9.75
N PHE A 515 -14.47 -14.60 9.61
CA PHE A 515 -13.53 -15.29 10.50
C PHE A 515 -13.73 -14.86 11.96
N LYS A 516 -13.78 -13.55 12.22
CA LYS A 516 -14.01 -13.01 13.57
C LYS A 516 -15.34 -13.50 14.15
N GLU A 517 -16.42 -13.45 13.36
CA GLU A 517 -17.74 -13.91 13.77
C GLU A 517 -17.78 -15.40 14.12
N CYS A 518 -17.09 -16.24 13.32
CA CYS A 518 -17.00 -17.67 13.61
C CYS A 518 -16.18 -17.95 14.88
N VAL A 519 -15.05 -17.26 15.05
CA VAL A 519 -14.17 -17.42 16.23
C VAL A 519 -14.86 -16.97 17.52
N ILE A 520 -15.64 -15.89 17.48
CA ILE A 520 -16.36 -15.39 18.67
C ILE A 520 -17.47 -16.36 19.13
N LYS A 521 -17.97 -17.20 18.23
CA LYS A 521 -19.00 -18.21 18.55
C LYS A 521 -18.45 -19.52 19.12
N LEU A 522 -17.12 -19.73 19.11
CA LEU A 522 -16.46 -20.89 19.73
C LEU A 522 -16.53 -20.84 21.26
#